data_12dd899cfb3ad42fba6d39858da1931a
#
_entry.id   12dd899cfb3ad42fba6d39858da1931a
#
_cell.length_a   1.000
_cell.length_b   1.000
_cell.length_c   1.000
_cell.angle_alpha   90.00
_cell.angle_beta   90.00
_cell.angle_gamma   90.00
#
_symmetry.space_group_name_H-M   'P 1'
#
loop_
_entity.id
_entity.type
_entity.pdbx_description
1 polymer ?
#
loop_
_entity_poly.entity_id
_entity_poly.type
_entity_poly.pdbx_seq_one_letter_code
_entity_poly.pdbx_strand_id
1 'polypeptide(L)'
;MIFKRKLRYVLVEASREINLSDKNELDDLKAKLRGTMGEAAYFRSNLHVAAQLREDVFIISANRGQEREIVLALSFVKALGGKKAGFYTIKISGTIRSLKEYFSRTY
;
A
#
# COMPACT_ATOMS: atom_id res chain seq x y z
N MET A 1 22.52 5.19 -20.51
CA MET A 1 22.07 5.90 -19.28
C MET A 1 21.08 5.03 -18.53
N ILE A 2 21.34 4.79 -17.28
CA ILE A 2 20.46 3.97 -16.43
C ILE A 2 19.58 4.92 -15.64
N PHE A 3 18.28 4.85 -15.86
CA PHE A 3 17.31 5.58 -15.05
C PHE A 3 16.94 4.76 -13.82
N LYS A 4 17.31 5.26 -12.65
CA LYS A 4 16.83 4.68 -11.41
C LYS A 4 15.47 5.29 -11.10
N ARG A 5 14.44 4.44 -11.03
CA ARG A 5 13.14 4.87 -10.56
C ARG A 5 13.25 5.21 -9.08
N LYS A 6 12.80 6.39 -8.72
CA LYS A 6 12.69 6.76 -7.32
C LYS A 6 11.38 6.22 -6.78
N LEU A 7 11.48 5.42 -5.73
CA LEU A 7 10.33 4.83 -5.08
C LEU A 7 9.98 5.58 -3.81
N ARG A 8 8.71 5.51 -3.46
CA ARG A 8 8.19 5.91 -2.15
C ARG A 8 7.52 4.71 -1.51
N TYR A 9 7.55 4.68 -0.20
CA TYR A 9 7.01 3.59 0.58
C TYR A 9 5.95 4.13 1.53
N VAL A 10 4.81 3.45 1.58
CA VAL A 10 3.66 3.86 2.39
C VAL A 10 3.41 2.77 3.42
N LEU A 11 3.51 3.13 4.71
CA LEU A 11 3.18 2.22 5.81
C LEU A 11 1.69 2.32 6.08
N VAL A 12 1.00 1.19 5.99
CA VAL A 12 -0.46 1.12 6.07
C VAL A 12 -0.88 0.16 7.16
N GLU A 13 -1.84 0.58 7.97
CA GLU A 13 -2.51 -0.28 8.94
C GLU A 13 -3.93 -0.56 8.48
N ALA A 14 -4.34 -1.82 8.52
CA ALA A 14 -5.70 -2.22 8.22
C ALA A 14 -6.51 -2.36 9.51
N SER A 15 -7.82 -2.22 9.40
CA SER A 15 -8.73 -2.37 10.55
C SER A 15 -8.92 -3.81 11.00
N ARG A 16 -8.43 -4.77 10.23
CA ARG A 16 -8.44 -6.20 10.53
C ARG A 16 -7.24 -6.89 9.91
N GLU A 17 -7.04 -8.15 10.28
CA GLU A 17 -6.00 -8.97 9.66
C GLU A 17 -6.26 -9.15 8.18
N ILE A 18 -5.22 -8.97 7.38
CA ILE A 18 -5.24 -9.12 5.94
C ILE A 18 -4.03 -9.94 5.52
N ASN A 19 -4.27 -11.03 4.82
CA ASN A 19 -3.19 -11.86 4.31
C ASN A 19 -2.87 -11.49 2.86
N LEU A 20 -1.87 -10.65 2.67
CA LEU A 20 -1.45 -10.23 1.34
C LEU A 20 -0.56 -11.27 0.64
N SER A 21 -0.22 -12.35 1.34
CA SER A 21 0.37 -13.54 0.69
C SER A 21 -0.71 -14.34 -0.03
N ASP A 22 -1.98 -14.18 0.37
CA ASP A 22 -3.10 -14.80 -0.32
C ASP A 22 -3.37 -14.00 -1.60
N LYS A 23 -3.22 -14.67 -2.73
CA LYS A 23 -3.41 -14.06 -4.04
C LYS A 23 -4.79 -13.43 -4.19
N ASN A 24 -5.83 -14.06 -3.62
CA ASN A 24 -7.20 -13.55 -3.73
C ASN A 24 -7.37 -12.21 -3.01
N GLU A 25 -6.85 -12.07 -1.80
CA GLU A 25 -6.91 -10.80 -1.05
C GLU A 25 -6.06 -9.73 -1.72
N LEU A 26 -4.87 -10.08 -2.18
CA LEU A 26 -3.99 -9.16 -2.88
C LEU A 26 -4.62 -8.67 -4.18
N ASP A 27 -5.17 -9.57 -4.98
CA ASP A 27 -5.81 -9.21 -6.25
C ASP A 27 -7.03 -8.33 -6.02
N ASP A 28 -7.82 -8.59 -4.98
CA ASP A 28 -8.98 -7.77 -4.64
C ASP A 28 -8.56 -6.35 -4.23
N LEU A 29 -7.51 -6.23 -3.42
CA LEU A 29 -6.97 -4.93 -3.03
C LEU A 29 -6.50 -4.15 -4.27
N LYS A 30 -5.72 -4.79 -5.13
CA LYS A 30 -5.24 -4.16 -6.37
C LYS A 30 -6.39 -3.73 -7.28
N ALA A 31 -7.42 -4.57 -7.41
CA ALA A 31 -8.58 -4.26 -8.23
C ALA A 31 -9.33 -3.04 -7.70
N LYS A 32 -9.49 -2.93 -6.38
CA LYS A 32 -10.15 -1.79 -5.75
C LYS A 32 -9.36 -0.51 -5.89
N LEU A 33 -8.04 -0.58 -5.71
CA LEU A 33 -7.18 0.59 -5.92
C LEU A 33 -7.20 1.03 -7.38
N ARG A 34 -7.13 0.09 -8.31
CA ARG A 34 -7.22 0.39 -9.74
C ARG A 34 -8.56 1.04 -10.10
N GLY A 35 -9.66 0.54 -9.55
CA GLY A 35 -10.99 1.09 -9.78
C GLY A 35 -11.14 2.52 -9.26
N THR A 36 -10.51 2.83 -8.14
CA THR A 36 -10.57 4.17 -7.54
C THR A 36 -9.62 5.15 -8.22
N MET A 37 -8.40 4.72 -8.52
CA MET A 37 -7.37 5.58 -9.12
C MET A 37 -7.59 5.80 -10.62
N GLY A 38 -8.20 4.84 -11.30
CA GLY A 38 -8.24 4.78 -12.75
C GLY A 38 -7.02 4.06 -13.32
N GLU A 39 -7.17 3.50 -14.49
CA GLU A 39 -6.12 2.66 -15.08
C GLU A 39 -4.81 3.39 -15.30
N ALA A 40 -4.86 4.62 -15.84
CA ALA A 40 -3.64 5.36 -16.15
C ALA A 40 -2.83 5.68 -14.89
N ALA A 41 -3.50 6.18 -13.84
CA ALA A 41 -2.85 6.47 -12.56
C ALA A 41 -2.33 5.20 -11.89
N TYR A 42 -3.11 4.13 -11.92
CA TYR A 42 -2.71 2.85 -11.33
C TYR A 42 -1.43 2.32 -11.98
N PHE A 43 -1.36 2.30 -13.31
CA PHE A 43 -0.17 1.82 -14.02
C PHE A 43 1.03 2.75 -13.83
N ARG A 44 0.81 4.08 -13.77
CA ARG A 44 1.90 5.04 -13.48
C ARG A 44 2.49 4.83 -12.10
N SER A 45 1.68 4.39 -11.14
CA SER A 45 2.14 4.19 -9.77
C SER A 45 3.09 3.01 -9.61
N ASN A 46 3.00 2.02 -10.49
CA ASN A 46 3.76 0.78 -10.38
C ASN A 46 3.72 0.20 -8.97
N LEU A 47 2.50 0.10 -8.43
CA LEU A 47 2.23 -0.25 -7.05
C LEU A 47 2.57 -1.71 -6.77
N HIS A 48 3.28 -1.93 -5.68
CA HIS A 48 3.60 -3.28 -5.18
C HIS A 48 3.49 -3.33 -3.67
N VAL A 49 3.17 -4.50 -3.14
CA VAL A 49 3.31 -4.75 -1.70
C VAL A 49 4.76 -5.10 -1.44
N ALA A 50 5.48 -4.21 -0.77
CA ALA A 50 6.91 -4.37 -0.53
C ALA A 50 7.21 -5.28 0.66
N ALA A 51 6.37 -5.26 1.69
CA ALA A 51 6.54 -6.07 2.89
C ALA A 51 5.25 -6.14 3.68
N GLN A 52 5.07 -7.22 4.42
CA GLN A 52 4.03 -7.34 5.42
C GLN A 52 4.71 -7.48 6.78
N LEU A 53 4.53 -6.48 7.66
CA LEU A 53 5.24 -6.40 8.93
C LEU A 53 4.49 -7.08 10.07
N ARG A 54 3.17 -7.11 9.97
CA ARG A 54 2.26 -7.74 10.91
C ARG A 54 1.00 -8.12 10.15
N GLU A 55 0.11 -8.88 10.73
CA GLU A 55 -1.13 -9.34 10.09
C GLU A 55 -2.02 -8.21 9.59
N ASP A 56 -1.92 -7.04 10.22
CA ASP A 56 -2.70 -5.85 9.87
C ASP A 56 -1.84 -4.66 9.44
N VAL A 57 -0.53 -4.85 9.25
CA VAL A 57 0.38 -3.75 8.86
C VAL A 57 1.27 -4.19 7.71
N PHE A 58 1.28 -3.38 6.67
CA PHE A 58 2.07 -3.66 5.48
C PHE A 58 2.63 -2.39 4.84
N ILE A 59 3.59 -2.57 3.94
CA ILE A 59 4.22 -1.47 3.21
C ILE A 59 3.93 -1.63 1.73
N ILE A 60 3.42 -0.55 1.13
CA ILE A 60 3.21 -0.46 -0.32
C ILE A 60 4.32 0.39 -0.90
N SER A 61 4.94 -0.07 -1.98
CA SER A 61 5.87 0.73 -2.76
C SER A 61 5.19 1.29 -4.00
N ALA A 62 5.59 2.48 -4.39
CA ALA A 62 5.07 3.16 -5.57
C ALA A 62 6.10 4.11 -6.13
N ASN A 63 5.93 4.48 -7.39
CA ASN A 63 6.75 5.50 -8.01
C ASN A 63 6.57 6.83 -7.29
N ARG A 64 7.67 7.55 -7.09
CA ARG A 64 7.65 8.88 -6.47
C ARG A 64 6.69 9.81 -7.23
N GLY A 65 5.88 10.52 -6.47
CA GLY A 65 4.87 11.41 -7.01
C GLY A 65 3.47 10.81 -7.07
N GLN A 66 3.34 9.48 -6.88
CA GLN A 66 2.06 8.78 -6.92
C GLN A 66 1.54 8.41 -5.53
N GLU A 67 2.30 8.67 -4.47
CA GLU A 67 1.93 8.26 -3.11
C GLU A 67 0.63 8.88 -2.62
N ARG A 68 0.34 10.12 -2.98
CA ARG A 68 -0.92 10.78 -2.60
C ARG A 68 -2.14 10.09 -3.18
N GLU A 69 -2.04 9.69 -4.44
CA GLU A 69 -3.14 9.00 -5.12
C GLU A 69 -3.42 7.65 -4.48
N ILE A 70 -2.35 6.96 -4.07
CA ILE A 70 -2.49 5.67 -3.39
C ILE A 70 -3.11 5.85 -2.00
N VAL A 71 -2.66 6.83 -1.24
CA VAL A 71 -3.22 7.12 0.09
C VAL A 71 -4.70 7.46 -0.02
N LEU A 72 -5.06 8.28 -0.99
CA LEU A 72 -6.46 8.64 -1.22
C LEU A 72 -7.28 7.41 -1.61
N ALA A 73 -6.78 6.60 -2.54
CA ALA A 73 -7.46 5.39 -2.99
C ALA A 73 -7.67 4.41 -1.84
N LEU A 74 -6.65 4.21 -0.99
CA LEU A 74 -6.76 3.34 0.19
C LEU A 74 -7.87 3.82 1.14
N SER A 75 -8.04 5.13 1.30
CA SER A 75 -9.06 5.68 2.18
C SER A 75 -10.48 5.39 1.70
N PHE A 76 -10.66 5.08 0.42
CA PHE A 76 -11.96 4.74 -0.15
C PHE A 76 -12.26 3.24 -0.10
N VAL A 77 -11.30 2.39 0.20
CA VAL A 77 -11.54 0.96 0.32
C VAL A 77 -12.27 0.69 1.64
N LYS A 78 -13.48 0.13 1.55
CA LYS A 78 -14.33 -0.15 2.71
C LYS A 78 -14.51 -1.63 3.01
N ALA A 79 -14.15 -2.48 2.07
CA ALA A 79 -14.25 -3.93 2.22
C ALA A 79 -13.17 -4.62 1.40
N LEU A 80 -12.78 -5.79 1.84
CA LEU A 80 -11.81 -6.63 1.16
C LEU A 80 -12.22 -8.10 1.34
N GLY A 81 -12.24 -8.85 0.24
CA GLY A 81 -12.66 -10.25 0.27
C GLY A 81 -14.08 -10.45 0.79
N GLY A 82 -14.97 -9.49 0.53
CA GLY A 82 -16.35 -9.52 0.99
C GLY A 82 -16.55 -9.18 2.47
N LYS A 83 -15.47 -8.83 3.18
CA LYS A 83 -15.52 -8.44 4.60
C LYS A 83 -15.16 -6.97 4.76
N LYS A 84 -15.80 -6.32 5.73
CA LYS A 84 -15.53 -4.92 6.05
C LYS A 84 -14.05 -4.73 6.42
N ALA A 85 -13.41 -3.73 5.82
CA ALA A 85 -12.02 -3.39 6.09
C ALA A 85 -11.78 -1.92 5.82
N GLY A 86 -11.01 -1.27 6.67
CA GLY A 86 -10.53 0.09 6.45
C GLY A 86 -9.01 0.08 6.41
N PHE A 87 -8.43 1.08 5.75
CA PHE A 87 -6.99 1.21 5.62
C PHE A 87 -6.55 2.61 6.02
N TYR A 88 -5.51 2.68 6.83
CA TYR A 88 -5.01 3.95 7.39
C TYR A 88 -3.54 4.09 7.07
N THR A 89 -3.16 5.19 6.44
CA THR A 89 -1.76 5.50 6.19
C THR A 89 -1.13 6.03 7.46
N ILE A 90 -0.07 5.37 7.91
CA ILE A 90 0.65 5.75 9.14
C ILE A 90 1.79 6.69 8.81
N LYS A 91 2.58 6.38 7.78
CA LYS A 91 3.76 7.16 7.43
C LYS A 91 4.17 6.88 5.99
N ILE A 92 4.79 7.87 5.35
CA ILE A 92 5.38 7.77 4.03
C ILE A 92 6.87 8.05 4.14
N SER A 93 7.68 7.26 3.45
CA SER A 93 9.13 7.45 3.46
C SER A 93 9.74 7.12 2.08
N GLY A 94 10.93 7.64 1.85
CA GLY A 94 11.72 7.31 0.68
C GLY A 94 12.45 5.97 0.78
N THR A 95 12.46 5.33 1.96
CA THR A 95 13.12 4.05 2.17
C THR A 95 12.26 3.10 2.99
N ILE A 96 12.33 1.82 2.66
CA ILE A 96 11.63 0.78 3.42
C ILE A 96 12.22 0.62 4.82
N ARG A 97 13.54 0.80 4.94
CA ARG A 97 14.26 0.71 6.21
C ARG A 97 13.71 1.70 7.23
N SER A 98 13.49 2.93 6.82
CA SER A 98 12.93 3.98 7.68
C SER A 98 11.56 3.58 8.24
N LEU A 99 10.71 2.98 7.42
CA LEU A 99 9.38 2.53 7.85
C LEU A 99 9.47 1.33 8.80
N LYS A 100 10.37 0.40 8.53
CA LYS A 100 10.59 -0.75 9.43
C LYS A 100 11.10 -0.31 10.79
N GLU A 101 12.02 0.64 10.84
CA GLU A 101 12.52 1.22 12.08
C GLU A 101 11.40 1.94 12.84
N TYR A 102 10.61 2.74 12.13
CA TYR A 102 9.46 3.42 12.73
C TYR A 102 8.48 2.42 13.32
N PHE A 103 8.15 1.36 12.58
CA PHE A 103 7.25 0.32 13.04
C PHE A 103 7.78 -0.35 14.32
N SER A 104 9.05 -0.72 14.36
CA SER A 104 9.62 -1.41 15.52
C SER A 104 9.69 -0.53 16.76
N ARG A 105 9.74 0.80 16.62
CA ARG A 105 9.72 1.74 17.76
C ARG A 105 8.31 2.04 18.26
N THR A 106 7.32 1.97 17.40
CA THR A 106 5.96 2.43 17.70
C THR A 106 5.02 1.28 18.06
N TYR A 107 5.29 0.11 17.50
CA TYR A 107 4.41 -1.06 17.68
C TYR A 107 5.11 -2.21 18.45
#